data_8254eda6bd820d00f385f0a97b2323cb
#
_entry.id   8254eda6bd820d00f385f0a97b2323cb
#
_cell.length_a   1.000
_cell.length_b   1.000
_cell.length_c   1.000
_cell.angle_alpha   90.00
_cell.angle_beta   90.00
_cell.angle_gamma   90.00
#
_symmetry.space_group_name_H-M   'P 1'
#
loop_
_entity.id
_entity.type
_entity.pdbx_description
1 polymer ?
#
loop_
_entity_poly.entity_id
_entity_poly.type
_entity_poly.pdbx_seq_one_letter_code
_entity_poly.pdbx_strand_id
1 'polypeptide(L)'
;MKQRLFPAAALALLLGSPTANAQSSKNHITFAANPIVAHRGAFKKNGFPENSIASLRQAIALKCTGTEFDIHMTADDSLVINHDPHYNKLTIEKTTYAELIKTPLSNGEKLPTLQEYTLAGLKNNRSTRLVFEIKPSGISKERALLVTEKVVRLVHRLGAAPMAVYISFDYDVCKKVKQLDPRAHVQYLNGDKSPEEVKADGLDGVDYHYSVFQKHPDWIWQAKKNNIALNAWTVNTEAEMDWLLANGFEFITTNEPELLAERMRSTPVSKGWKLAWSDEFNQAGLPDESKWGYDVGGNGWGNRELQYYTKADSNNAIVKNGKLLITALKQNHDKNTYTSARLITKGKGDWLYGRVEVSARLPVGKGVWPAIWMLPTDWKYGGWPASGEIDIMENVGYNPDTVFSSVHTKTFNHVIGTQKTKGFFLKDAATTFHCYAVEWNKSRIDFFIDNQLFFSFKNTGKGFKEWPFDQKFHLLLNIAIGGNWGGLKGVDEQLTRAVMEVDYVRVFQK
;
A
#
# COMPACT_ATOMS: atom_id res chain seq x y z
N MET A 1 -87.16 13.42 -39.75
CA MET A 1 -86.11 12.65 -39.11
C MET A 1 -85.21 13.64 -38.44
N LYS A 2 -84.96 13.39 -37.17
CA LYS A 2 -84.44 14.38 -36.17
C LYS A 2 -83.00 14.79 -36.39
N GLN A 3 -82.79 16.09 -36.68
CA GLN A 3 -81.46 16.77 -36.50
C GLN A 3 -81.17 16.96 -35.05
N ARG A 4 -79.96 16.63 -34.64
CA ARG A 4 -79.38 17.00 -33.29
C ARG A 4 -78.31 18.05 -33.52
N LEU A 5 -78.50 19.22 -32.93
CA LEU A 5 -77.61 20.33 -32.80
C LEU A 5 -76.58 19.99 -31.73
N PHE A 6 -75.32 20.32 -31.96
CA PHE A 6 -74.26 20.37 -30.98
C PHE A 6 -73.93 21.85 -30.66
N PRO A 7 -73.73 22.22 -29.36
CA PRO A 7 -73.35 23.57 -29.01
C PRO A 7 -71.81 23.76 -29.09
N ALA A 8 -71.44 24.94 -29.57
CA ALA A 8 -70.06 25.42 -29.64
C ALA A 8 -69.50 25.68 -28.19
N ALA A 9 -68.36 25.09 -27.81
CA ALA A 9 -67.65 25.40 -26.62
C ALA A 9 -66.58 26.44 -26.95
N ALA A 10 -66.64 27.55 -26.23
CA ALA A 10 -65.64 28.61 -26.29
C ALA A 10 -64.31 28.19 -25.56
N LEU A 11 -63.21 28.25 -26.30
CA LEU A 11 -61.88 27.99 -25.81
C LEU A 11 -61.27 29.27 -25.16
N ALA A 12 -61.27 29.37 -23.86
CA ALA A 12 -60.57 30.43 -23.14
C ALA A 12 -59.06 30.12 -23.09
N LEU A 13 -58.23 30.93 -23.78
CA LEU A 13 -56.78 30.93 -23.65
C LEU A 13 -56.36 31.53 -22.30
N LEU A 14 -55.97 30.67 -21.37
CA LEU A 14 -55.21 31.07 -20.16
C LEU A 14 -53.74 31.21 -20.55
N LEU A 15 -53.28 32.44 -20.66
CA LEU A 15 -51.85 32.79 -20.70
C LEU A 15 -51.25 32.53 -19.31
N GLY A 16 -50.73 31.33 -19.09
CA GLY A 16 -49.91 31.00 -17.94
C GLY A 16 -48.50 31.55 -18.12
N SER A 17 -48.13 32.57 -17.33
CA SER A 17 -46.75 33.02 -17.22
C SER A 17 -45.85 31.88 -16.73
N PRO A 18 -44.66 31.63 -17.30
CA PRO A 18 -43.74 30.67 -16.76
C PRO A 18 -43.15 31.23 -15.45
N THR A 19 -43.61 30.71 -14.30
CA THR A 19 -42.88 30.84 -13.06
C THR A 19 -41.58 30.07 -13.24
N ALA A 20 -40.49 30.81 -13.44
CA ALA A 20 -39.16 30.27 -13.37
C ALA A 20 -38.94 29.70 -11.94
N ASN A 21 -39.13 28.38 -11.80
CA ASN A 21 -38.60 27.66 -10.64
C ASN A 21 -37.08 27.75 -10.71
N ALA A 22 -36.52 28.79 -10.07
CA ALA A 22 -35.14 28.80 -9.67
C ALA A 22 -34.95 27.63 -8.69
N GLN A 23 -34.66 26.42 -9.19
CA GLN A 23 -34.12 25.35 -8.40
C GLN A 23 -32.82 25.88 -7.80
N SER A 24 -32.87 26.26 -6.52
CA SER A 24 -31.67 26.46 -5.73
C SER A 24 -30.88 25.15 -5.81
N SER A 25 -29.85 25.13 -6.63
CA SER A 25 -28.85 24.08 -6.59
C SER A 25 -28.23 24.16 -5.20
N LYS A 26 -28.77 23.39 -4.24
CA LYS A 26 -28.14 23.19 -2.93
C LYS A 26 -26.72 22.79 -3.23
N ASN A 27 -25.74 23.57 -2.75
CA ASN A 27 -24.32 23.34 -2.89
C ASN A 27 -23.94 22.01 -2.23
N HIS A 28 -24.09 20.91 -2.92
CA HIS A 28 -23.86 19.58 -2.40
C HIS A 28 -22.36 19.32 -2.34
N ILE A 29 -21.82 19.04 -1.14
CA ILE A 29 -20.44 18.56 -0.95
C ILE A 29 -20.43 17.09 -1.38
N THR A 30 -19.51 16.73 -2.29
CA THR A 30 -19.27 15.35 -2.69
C THR A 30 -17.76 15.13 -2.64
N PHE A 31 -17.31 14.42 -1.62
CA PHE A 31 -15.89 14.15 -1.45
C PHE A 31 -15.32 13.27 -2.56
N ALA A 32 -14.06 13.52 -2.90
CA ALA A 32 -13.35 12.73 -3.88
C ALA A 32 -13.24 11.25 -3.43
N ALA A 33 -13.54 10.34 -4.36
CA ALA A 33 -13.53 8.90 -4.10
C ALA A 33 -12.12 8.31 -4.29
N ASN A 34 -11.14 8.82 -3.53
CA ASN A 34 -9.77 8.31 -3.48
C ASN A 34 -9.26 8.42 -2.05
N PRO A 35 -8.22 7.68 -1.63
CA PRO A 35 -7.69 7.74 -0.28
C PRO A 35 -6.65 8.85 -0.05
N ILE A 36 -6.37 9.71 -1.02
CA ILE A 36 -5.24 10.64 -1.00
C ILE A 36 -5.49 11.78 -0.02
N VAL A 37 -4.69 11.87 1.04
CA VAL A 37 -4.60 13.06 1.91
C VAL A 37 -3.24 13.70 1.67
N ALA A 38 -3.23 14.94 1.16
CA ALA A 38 -2.00 15.69 0.96
C ALA A 38 -1.50 16.24 2.31
N HIS A 39 -0.39 15.69 2.81
CA HIS A 39 0.26 16.09 4.06
C HIS A 39 0.84 17.48 3.93
N ARG A 40 0.42 18.42 4.78
CA ARG A 40 0.77 19.85 4.73
C ARG A 40 0.50 20.51 3.37
N GLY A 41 -0.55 20.02 2.68
CA GLY A 41 -0.85 20.37 1.29
C GLY A 41 -0.01 19.58 0.26
N ALA A 42 -0.26 19.81 -1.03
CA ALA A 42 0.52 19.22 -2.12
C ALA A 42 1.72 20.12 -2.47
N PHE A 43 2.75 20.07 -1.65
CA PHE A 43 3.85 21.04 -1.70
C PHE A 43 5.05 20.59 -2.53
N LYS A 44 5.41 19.30 -2.46
CA LYS A 44 6.73 18.80 -2.84
C LYS A 44 7.03 18.93 -4.33
N LYS A 45 6.17 18.41 -5.18
CA LYS A 45 6.39 18.34 -6.63
C LYS A 45 6.49 19.74 -7.28
N ASN A 46 5.76 20.71 -6.74
CA ASN A 46 5.72 22.08 -7.28
C ASN A 46 6.64 23.06 -6.54
N GLY A 47 7.38 22.59 -5.53
CA GLY A 47 8.29 23.43 -4.74
C GLY A 47 7.58 24.51 -3.92
N PHE A 48 6.29 24.31 -3.57
CA PHE A 48 5.60 25.20 -2.66
C PHE A 48 6.10 24.98 -1.22
N PRO A 49 6.05 25.98 -0.34
CA PRO A 49 6.25 25.73 1.08
C PRO A 49 5.14 24.79 1.61
N GLU A 50 5.50 23.87 2.49
CA GLU A 50 4.51 23.12 3.26
C GLU A 50 3.61 24.08 4.06
N ASN A 51 2.37 23.69 4.34
CA ASN A 51 1.44 24.51 5.11
C ASN A 51 1.16 25.91 4.52
N SER A 52 1.46 26.12 3.22
CA SER A 52 1.15 27.36 2.51
C SER A 52 -0.24 27.33 1.85
N ILE A 53 -0.80 28.50 1.56
CA ILE A 53 -2.06 28.56 0.79
C ILE A 53 -1.85 28.01 -0.63
N ALA A 54 -0.65 28.13 -1.19
CA ALA A 54 -0.31 27.56 -2.48
C ALA A 54 -0.39 26.01 -2.44
N SER A 55 0.21 25.36 -1.44
CA SER A 55 0.17 23.88 -1.30
C SER A 55 -1.24 23.37 -1.04
N LEU A 56 -2.05 24.07 -0.25
CA LEU A 56 -3.47 23.80 -0.02
C LEU A 56 -4.26 23.81 -1.33
N ARG A 57 -4.12 24.88 -2.12
CA ARG A 57 -4.80 25.03 -3.42
C ARG A 57 -4.40 23.94 -4.40
N GLN A 58 -3.14 23.54 -4.39
CA GLN A 58 -2.65 22.46 -5.22
C GLN A 58 -3.30 21.11 -4.84
N ALA A 59 -3.43 20.79 -3.55
CA ALA A 59 -4.13 19.59 -3.09
C ALA A 59 -5.61 19.57 -3.55
N ILE A 60 -6.28 20.71 -3.50
CA ILE A 60 -7.67 20.87 -4.00
C ILE A 60 -7.71 20.70 -5.53
N ALA A 61 -6.77 21.28 -6.27
CA ALA A 61 -6.68 21.14 -7.73
C ALA A 61 -6.44 19.68 -8.17
N LEU A 62 -5.64 18.92 -7.41
CA LEU A 62 -5.40 17.49 -7.61
C LEU A 62 -6.61 16.63 -7.22
N LYS A 63 -7.66 17.21 -6.62
CA LYS A 63 -8.83 16.50 -6.09
C LYS A 63 -8.46 15.42 -5.09
N CYS A 64 -7.50 15.68 -4.22
CA CYS A 64 -7.24 14.82 -3.07
C CYS A 64 -8.51 14.71 -2.22
N THR A 65 -8.74 13.55 -1.58
CA THR A 65 -9.89 13.39 -0.66
C THR A 65 -9.76 14.28 0.58
N GLY A 66 -8.51 14.60 0.97
CA GLY A 66 -8.20 15.51 2.06
C GLY A 66 -6.91 16.29 1.83
N THR A 67 -6.75 17.38 2.55
CA THR A 67 -5.51 18.13 2.71
C THR A 67 -5.32 18.41 4.19
N GLU A 68 -4.20 17.96 4.69
CA GLU A 68 -3.85 18.05 6.12
C GLU A 68 -2.98 19.31 6.35
N PHE A 69 -3.08 19.92 7.52
CA PHE A 69 -2.30 21.07 7.95
C PHE A 69 -2.29 21.21 9.48
N ASP A 70 -1.23 21.84 9.99
CA ASP A 70 -0.84 21.87 11.39
C ASP A 70 -1.18 23.18 12.07
N ILE A 71 -1.80 23.16 13.25
CA ILE A 71 -2.32 24.35 13.94
C ILE A 71 -1.60 24.57 15.27
N HIS A 72 -1.03 25.78 15.42
CA HIS A 72 -0.51 26.29 16.68
C HIS A 72 -1.22 27.59 17.09
N MET A 73 -1.05 27.98 18.35
CA MET A 73 -1.55 29.27 18.86
C MET A 73 -0.39 30.12 19.37
N THR A 74 -0.30 31.35 18.89
CA THR A 74 0.70 32.33 19.27
C THR A 74 0.52 32.86 20.71
N ALA A 75 1.47 33.70 21.20
CA ALA A 75 1.38 34.33 22.52
C ALA A 75 0.19 35.27 22.66
N ASP A 76 -0.24 35.91 21.56
CA ASP A 76 -1.40 36.79 21.47
C ASP A 76 -2.66 36.08 20.93
N ASP A 77 -2.73 34.76 21.15
CA ASP A 77 -3.89 33.93 20.87
C ASP A 77 -4.33 33.84 19.40
N SER A 78 -3.48 34.17 18.45
CA SER A 78 -3.71 33.97 17.03
C SER A 78 -3.48 32.48 16.67
N LEU A 79 -4.42 31.86 15.94
CA LEU A 79 -4.23 30.52 15.40
C LEU A 79 -3.48 30.59 14.08
N VAL A 80 -2.34 29.91 13.97
CA VAL A 80 -1.44 29.94 12.81
C VAL A 80 -1.16 28.54 12.27
N ILE A 81 -0.77 28.44 11.00
CA ILE A 81 -0.52 27.18 10.30
C ILE A 81 0.99 26.99 10.15
N ASN A 82 1.54 25.99 10.87
CA ASN A 82 2.95 25.60 10.81
C ASN A 82 3.13 24.24 11.49
N HIS A 83 4.02 23.38 10.97
CA HIS A 83 4.25 22.06 11.57
C HIS A 83 5.04 22.14 12.88
N ASP A 84 6.21 22.78 12.82
CA ASP A 84 7.10 22.83 13.98
C ASP A 84 6.60 23.83 15.04
N PRO A 85 6.91 23.61 16.33
CA PRO A 85 6.58 24.57 17.39
C PRO A 85 7.40 25.86 17.27
N HIS A 86 8.29 25.93 16.28
CA HIS A 86 9.11 27.09 15.98
C HIS A 86 8.91 27.53 14.54
N TYR A 87 8.82 28.83 14.33
CA TYR A 87 8.86 29.46 13.01
C TYR A 87 10.04 30.42 12.97
N ASN A 88 10.96 30.22 12.00
CA ASN A 88 12.18 31.04 11.87
C ASN A 88 12.92 31.24 13.21
N LYS A 89 13.16 30.15 13.96
CA LYS A 89 13.81 30.10 15.28
C LYS A 89 13.01 30.76 16.44
N LEU A 90 11.85 31.31 16.17
CA LEU A 90 10.95 31.88 17.18
C LEU A 90 9.95 30.81 17.65
N THR A 91 9.83 30.62 18.98
CA THR A 91 8.80 29.70 19.54
C THR A 91 7.41 30.31 19.36
N ILE A 92 6.56 29.66 18.57
CA ILE A 92 5.24 30.19 18.17
C ILE A 92 4.41 30.54 19.42
N GLU A 93 4.29 29.65 20.39
CA GLU A 93 3.48 29.86 21.59
C GLU A 93 3.98 31.02 22.51
N LYS A 94 5.22 31.49 22.31
CA LYS A 94 5.85 32.59 23.07
C LYS A 94 6.04 33.88 22.27
N THR A 95 5.58 33.90 21.01
CA THR A 95 5.80 35.00 20.07
C THR A 95 4.45 35.51 19.56
N THR A 96 4.30 36.81 19.36
CA THR A 96 3.08 37.41 18.78
C THR A 96 3.01 37.11 17.27
N TYR A 97 1.80 37.09 16.73
CA TYR A 97 1.61 36.92 15.30
C TYR A 97 2.29 38.00 14.48
N ALA A 98 2.21 39.26 14.94
CA ALA A 98 2.85 40.41 14.28
C ALA A 98 4.38 40.24 14.16
N GLU A 99 5.01 39.57 15.12
CA GLU A 99 6.46 39.28 15.06
C GLU A 99 6.77 38.13 14.09
N LEU A 100 5.97 37.06 14.11
CA LEU A 100 6.17 35.88 13.23
C LEU A 100 6.08 36.27 11.75
N ILE A 101 5.12 37.10 11.35
CA ILE A 101 4.90 37.46 9.94
C ILE A 101 5.95 38.43 9.36
N LYS A 102 6.91 38.89 10.15
CA LYS A 102 8.05 39.66 9.62
C LYS A 102 8.92 38.87 8.66
N THR A 103 8.92 37.55 8.80
CA THR A 103 9.60 36.63 7.87
C THR A 103 8.56 35.93 7.02
N PRO A 104 8.54 36.13 5.70
CA PRO A 104 7.63 35.41 4.82
C PRO A 104 8.10 33.98 4.58
N LEU A 105 7.18 33.12 4.08
CA LEU A 105 7.50 31.81 3.51
C LEU A 105 8.38 31.95 2.26
N SER A 106 9.03 30.89 1.82
CA SER A 106 9.97 30.90 0.68
C SER A 106 9.34 31.35 -0.65
N ASN A 107 8.02 31.25 -0.79
CA ASN A 107 7.26 31.73 -1.95
C ASN A 107 6.71 33.16 -1.80
N GLY A 108 7.07 33.88 -0.72
CA GLY A 108 6.62 35.22 -0.43
C GLY A 108 5.26 35.36 0.29
N GLU A 109 4.57 34.23 0.53
CA GLU A 109 3.37 34.23 1.37
C GLU A 109 3.76 34.55 2.83
N LYS A 110 2.90 35.23 3.58
CA LYS A 110 3.05 35.34 5.03
C LYS A 110 2.63 34.00 5.70
N LEU A 111 3.11 33.74 6.92
CA LEU A 111 2.61 32.64 7.74
C LEU A 111 1.08 32.79 7.85
N PRO A 112 0.30 31.78 7.36
CA PRO A 112 -1.15 31.90 7.33
C PRO A 112 -1.77 31.78 8.71
N THR A 113 -2.81 32.58 8.96
CA THR A 113 -3.72 32.30 10.07
C THR A 113 -4.65 31.14 9.69
N LEU A 114 -5.17 30.42 10.71
CA LEU A 114 -6.16 29.38 10.50
C LEU A 114 -7.40 29.90 9.76
N GLN A 115 -7.81 31.14 10.04
CA GLN A 115 -8.95 31.76 9.34
C GLN A 115 -8.67 31.95 7.85
N GLU A 116 -7.53 32.49 7.48
CA GLU A 116 -7.13 32.71 6.08
C GLU A 116 -7.01 31.38 5.33
N TYR A 117 -6.37 30.38 5.97
CA TYR A 117 -6.17 29.04 5.41
C TYR A 117 -7.50 28.32 5.18
N THR A 118 -8.39 28.35 6.19
CA THR A 118 -9.72 27.73 6.09
C THR A 118 -10.57 28.40 5.00
N LEU A 119 -10.59 29.74 4.92
CA LEU A 119 -11.31 30.44 3.87
C LEU A 119 -10.76 30.12 2.47
N ALA A 120 -9.42 30.02 2.33
CA ALA A 120 -8.79 29.60 1.09
C ALA A 120 -9.17 28.13 0.73
N GLY A 121 -9.27 27.27 1.73
CA GLY A 121 -9.67 25.87 1.60
C GLY A 121 -11.14 25.67 1.23
N LEU A 122 -12.02 26.57 1.63
CA LEU A 122 -13.44 26.53 1.27
C LEU A 122 -13.72 27.10 -0.14
N LYS A 123 -12.83 27.97 -0.64
CA LYS A 123 -13.05 28.65 -1.91
C LYS A 123 -13.01 27.68 -3.09
N ASN A 124 -14.16 27.53 -3.78
CA ASN A 124 -14.32 26.62 -4.93
C ASN A 124 -14.00 25.15 -4.64
N ASN A 125 -14.06 24.74 -3.36
CA ASN A 125 -13.80 23.38 -2.92
C ASN A 125 -15.12 22.72 -2.46
N ARG A 126 -15.41 21.54 -3.03
CA ARG A 126 -16.57 20.72 -2.66
C ARG A 126 -16.21 19.23 -2.55
N SER A 127 -14.92 18.89 -2.69
CA SER A 127 -14.48 17.52 -2.81
C SER A 127 -13.29 17.14 -1.94
N THR A 128 -12.54 18.13 -1.43
CA THR A 128 -11.34 17.89 -0.61
C THR A 128 -11.62 18.30 0.83
N ARG A 129 -11.55 17.35 1.76
CA ARG A 129 -11.68 17.60 3.21
C ARG A 129 -10.55 18.48 3.68
N LEU A 130 -10.82 19.29 4.71
CA LEU A 130 -9.82 20.03 5.46
C LEU A 130 -9.49 19.23 6.72
N VAL A 131 -8.27 18.71 6.83
CA VAL A 131 -7.81 17.88 7.94
C VAL A 131 -7.00 18.75 8.89
N PHE A 132 -7.58 19.07 10.03
CA PHE A 132 -7.08 20.01 11.05
C PHE A 132 -6.26 19.23 12.09
N GLU A 133 -4.92 19.25 12.01
CA GLU A 133 -4.11 18.75 13.09
C GLU A 133 -3.99 19.80 14.19
N ILE A 134 -4.62 19.54 15.34
CA ILE A 134 -4.46 20.40 16.52
C ILE A 134 -3.25 19.89 17.28
N LYS A 135 -2.14 20.65 17.19
CA LYS A 135 -0.89 20.29 17.86
C LYS A 135 -1.02 20.35 19.39
N PRO A 136 -0.41 19.43 20.12
CA PRO A 136 -0.30 19.54 21.58
C PRO A 136 0.42 20.82 21.95
N SER A 137 -0.03 21.50 23.04
CA SER A 137 0.69 22.67 23.56
C SER A 137 1.93 22.24 24.35
N GLY A 138 3.05 22.90 24.08
CA GLY A 138 4.26 22.76 24.88
C GLY A 138 4.24 23.50 26.23
N ILE A 139 3.17 24.30 26.50
CA ILE A 139 3.04 25.10 27.71
C ILE A 139 2.21 24.37 28.77
N SER A 140 0.99 23.96 28.45
CA SER A 140 0.12 23.22 29.37
C SER A 140 -1.03 22.52 28.67
N LYS A 141 -1.66 21.55 29.35
CA LYS A 141 -2.85 20.84 28.91
C LYS A 141 -4.06 21.79 28.75
N GLU A 142 -4.23 22.71 29.69
CA GLU A 142 -5.32 23.69 29.64
C GLU A 142 -5.22 24.56 28.39
N ARG A 143 -4.00 24.93 28.00
CA ARG A 143 -3.75 25.68 26.78
C ARG A 143 -4.07 24.86 25.53
N ALA A 144 -3.74 23.55 25.49
CA ALA A 144 -4.12 22.67 24.39
C ALA A 144 -5.64 22.59 24.24
N LEU A 145 -6.38 22.48 25.34
CA LEU A 145 -7.85 22.48 25.35
C LEU A 145 -8.43 23.82 24.92
N LEU A 146 -7.81 24.95 25.32
CA LEU A 146 -8.21 26.29 24.87
C LEU A 146 -8.01 26.45 23.35
N VAL A 147 -6.87 25.99 22.81
CA VAL A 147 -6.62 25.95 21.34
C VAL A 147 -7.74 25.18 20.67
N THR A 148 -8.07 24.00 21.18
CA THR A 148 -9.15 23.14 20.65
C THR A 148 -10.48 23.89 20.58
N GLU A 149 -10.88 24.59 21.66
CA GLU A 149 -12.12 25.38 21.69
C GLU A 149 -12.12 26.49 20.63
N LYS A 150 -11.00 27.20 20.50
CA LYS A 150 -10.87 28.29 19.51
C LYS A 150 -10.94 27.73 18.08
N VAL A 151 -10.30 26.60 17.80
CA VAL A 151 -10.31 25.95 16.49
C VAL A 151 -11.73 25.53 16.13
N VAL A 152 -12.41 24.75 16.98
CA VAL A 152 -13.77 24.25 16.71
C VAL A 152 -14.75 25.43 16.51
N ARG A 153 -14.69 26.44 17.39
CA ARG A 153 -15.54 27.65 17.23
C ARG A 153 -15.27 28.40 15.91
N LEU A 154 -14.00 28.50 15.50
CA LEU A 154 -13.65 29.15 14.23
C LEU A 154 -14.18 28.35 13.04
N VAL A 155 -14.00 27.03 13.03
CA VAL A 155 -14.50 26.13 11.96
C VAL A 155 -16.02 26.27 11.82
N HIS A 156 -16.77 26.27 12.92
CA HIS A 156 -18.23 26.49 12.90
C HIS A 156 -18.61 27.87 12.39
N ARG A 157 -17.95 28.93 12.87
CA ARG A 157 -18.20 30.32 12.44
C ARG A 157 -17.98 30.51 10.94
N LEU A 158 -16.99 29.83 10.37
CA LEU A 158 -16.68 29.89 8.93
C LEU A 158 -17.55 28.96 8.09
N GLY A 159 -18.41 28.14 8.69
CA GLY A 159 -19.24 27.14 8.00
C GLY A 159 -18.42 25.98 7.43
N ALA A 160 -17.22 25.73 7.96
CA ALA A 160 -16.30 24.70 7.48
C ALA A 160 -16.55 23.31 8.07
N ALA A 161 -17.39 23.18 9.11
CA ALA A 161 -17.66 21.93 9.82
C ALA A 161 -18.02 20.74 8.89
N PRO A 162 -18.81 20.90 7.82
CA PRO A 162 -19.09 19.79 6.90
C PRO A 162 -17.89 19.29 6.10
N MET A 163 -16.79 20.07 6.03
CA MET A 163 -15.55 19.70 5.33
C MET A 163 -14.44 19.27 6.31
N ALA A 164 -14.65 19.40 7.61
CA ALA A 164 -13.62 19.23 8.63
C ALA A 164 -13.42 17.78 9.04
N VAL A 165 -12.16 17.39 9.16
CA VAL A 165 -11.68 16.22 9.91
C VAL A 165 -10.68 16.76 10.93
N TYR A 166 -10.78 16.32 12.18
CA TYR A 166 -9.84 16.73 13.23
C TYR A 166 -8.93 15.58 13.58
N ILE A 167 -7.64 15.88 13.75
CA ILE A 167 -6.64 14.90 14.17
C ILE A 167 -5.76 15.50 15.27
N SER A 168 -5.25 14.69 16.18
CA SER A 168 -4.28 15.11 17.20
C SER A 168 -3.54 13.92 17.79
N PHE A 169 -2.29 14.15 18.21
CA PHE A 169 -1.52 13.23 19.07
C PHE A 169 -1.99 13.26 20.52
N ASP A 170 -2.70 14.31 20.96
CA ASP A 170 -3.25 14.44 22.29
C ASP A 170 -4.68 13.87 22.32
N TYR A 171 -4.86 12.77 23.06
CA TYR A 171 -6.15 12.08 23.17
C TYR A 171 -7.23 12.92 23.84
N ASP A 172 -6.86 13.80 24.79
CA ASP A 172 -7.79 14.70 25.45
C ASP A 172 -8.26 15.81 24.50
N VAL A 173 -7.41 16.26 23.58
CA VAL A 173 -7.79 17.15 22.46
C VAL A 173 -8.85 16.46 21.60
N CYS A 174 -8.64 15.19 21.21
CA CYS A 174 -9.61 14.43 20.42
C CYS A 174 -10.96 14.33 21.13
N LYS A 175 -10.98 13.98 22.43
CA LYS A 175 -12.20 13.93 23.23
C LYS A 175 -12.86 15.30 23.40
N LYS A 176 -12.05 16.35 23.55
CA LYS A 176 -12.57 17.73 23.66
C LYS A 176 -13.27 18.16 22.38
N VAL A 177 -12.75 17.81 21.19
CA VAL A 177 -13.45 18.08 19.91
C VAL A 177 -14.83 17.41 19.90
N LYS A 178 -14.90 16.12 20.25
CA LYS A 178 -16.18 15.37 20.31
C LYS A 178 -17.15 15.95 21.35
N GLN A 179 -16.64 16.47 22.47
CA GLN A 179 -17.46 17.15 23.47
C GLN A 179 -18.05 18.45 22.92
N LEU A 180 -17.29 19.24 22.13
CA LEU A 180 -17.72 20.51 21.56
C LEU A 180 -18.61 20.33 20.32
N ASP A 181 -18.34 19.33 19.51
CA ASP A 181 -19.13 18.92 18.34
C ASP A 181 -19.23 17.40 18.24
N PRO A 182 -20.29 16.78 18.77
CA PRO A 182 -20.48 15.33 18.70
C PRO A 182 -20.55 14.76 17.28
N ARG A 183 -20.80 15.59 16.26
CA ARG A 183 -20.85 15.17 14.85
C ARG A 183 -19.52 15.35 14.12
N ALA A 184 -18.52 15.98 14.76
CA ALA A 184 -17.20 16.14 14.15
C ALA A 184 -16.58 14.78 13.87
N HIS A 185 -15.91 14.65 12.71
CA HIS A 185 -15.10 13.49 12.41
C HIS A 185 -13.72 13.67 13.04
N VAL A 186 -13.36 12.79 13.97
CA VAL A 186 -12.15 12.88 14.78
C VAL A 186 -11.35 11.59 14.67
N GLN A 187 -10.05 11.69 14.36
CA GLN A 187 -9.12 10.57 14.31
C GLN A 187 -7.94 10.79 15.27
N TYR A 188 -7.45 9.72 15.89
CA TYR A 188 -6.34 9.76 16.83
C TYR A 188 -5.03 9.38 16.16
N LEU A 189 -3.91 10.09 16.50
CA LEU A 189 -2.63 9.96 15.79
C LEU A 189 -1.59 9.06 16.46
N ASN A 190 -1.60 8.89 17.79
CA ASN A 190 -0.42 8.41 18.53
C ASN A 190 -0.12 6.90 18.39
N GLY A 191 -1.09 6.07 17.98
CA GLY A 191 -0.86 4.65 17.72
C GLY A 191 -0.75 3.74 18.94
N ASP A 192 -1.11 4.21 20.13
CA ASP A 192 -1.04 3.48 21.40
C ASP A 192 -2.39 2.91 21.87
N LYS A 193 -3.47 3.09 21.07
CA LYS A 193 -4.82 2.60 21.34
C LYS A 193 -5.33 1.76 20.19
N SER A 194 -5.98 0.65 20.53
CA SER A 194 -6.65 -0.18 19.52
C SER A 194 -7.86 0.55 18.91
N PRO A 195 -8.29 0.18 17.69
CA PRO A 195 -9.52 0.72 17.10
C PRO A 195 -10.77 0.48 17.95
N GLU A 196 -10.80 -0.58 18.76
CA GLU A 196 -11.90 -0.87 19.67
C GLU A 196 -11.95 0.14 20.83
N GLU A 197 -10.81 0.50 21.42
CA GLU A 197 -10.72 1.54 22.47
C GLU A 197 -11.10 2.91 21.90
N VAL A 198 -10.61 3.27 20.73
CA VAL A 198 -10.94 4.53 20.04
C VAL A 198 -12.45 4.62 19.77
N LYS A 199 -13.08 3.51 19.36
CA LYS A 199 -14.53 3.41 19.15
C LYS A 199 -15.30 3.58 20.45
N ALA A 200 -14.85 2.95 21.53
CA ALA A 200 -15.51 3.02 22.84
C ALA A 200 -15.57 4.46 23.39
N ASP A 201 -14.55 5.27 23.09
CA ASP A 201 -14.49 6.69 23.46
C ASP A 201 -15.20 7.62 22.45
N GLY A 202 -15.88 7.06 21.43
CA GLY A 202 -16.73 7.80 20.49
C GLY A 202 -15.98 8.55 19.39
N LEU A 203 -14.71 8.22 19.13
CA LEU A 203 -13.96 8.75 18.01
C LEU A 203 -14.32 7.97 16.72
N ASP A 204 -13.99 8.55 15.57
CA ASP A 204 -14.44 8.07 14.26
C ASP A 204 -13.34 7.36 13.46
N GLY A 205 -12.07 7.53 13.84
CA GLY A 205 -10.95 6.94 13.11
C GLY A 205 -9.65 6.88 13.89
N VAL A 206 -8.75 6.10 13.33
CA VAL A 206 -7.33 6.02 13.71
C VAL A 206 -6.49 6.51 12.52
N ASP A 207 -5.56 7.41 12.80
CA ASP A 207 -4.61 7.97 11.83
C ASP A 207 -3.21 7.73 12.37
N TYR A 208 -2.69 6.52 12.15
CA TYR A 208 -1.45 6.08 12.78
C TYR A 208 -0.30 6.01 11.78
N HIS A 209 0.93 6.09 12.32
CA HIS A 209 2.09 5.75 11.51
C HIS A 209 1.91 4.34 10.93
N TYR A 210 2.11 4.17 9.63
CA TYR A 210 1.83 2.90 8.93
C TYR A 210 2.46 1.67 9.58
N SER A 211 3.65 1.83 10.23
CA SER A 211 4.32 0.75 10.95
C SER A 211 3.54 0.21 12.15
N VAL A 212 2.58 0.99 12.70
CA VAL A 212 1.68 0.50 13.77
C VAL A 212 0.78 -0.59 13.21
N PHE A 213 0.20 -0.38 12.03
CA PHE A 213 -0.65 -1.38 11.38
C PHE A 213 0.14 -2.61 10.90
N GLN A 214 1.43 -2.42 10.55
CA GLN A 214 2.31 -3.52 10.22
C GLN A 214 2.63 -4.39 11.44
N LYS A 215 2.76 -3.79 12.62
CA LYS A 215 2.95 -4.51 13.90
C LYS A 215 1.65 -5.13 14.43
N HIS A 216 0.50 -4.51 14.13
CA HIS A 216 -0.83 -4.91 14.58
C HIS A 216 -1.77 -5.08 13.36
N PRO A 217 -1.55 -6.06 12.48
CA PRO A 217 -2.36 -6.24 11.28
C PRO A 217 -3.83 -6.57 11.59
N ASP A 218 -4.12 -7.12 12.75
CA ASP A 218 -5.45 -7.35 13.28
C ASP A 218 -6.24 -6.04 13.51
N TRP A 219 -5.56 -4.92 13.76
CA TRP A 219 -6.20 -3.61 13.93
C TRP A 219 -6.86 -3.11 12.64
N ILE A 220 -6.36 -3.49 11.47
CA ILE A 220 -7.02 -3.21 10.19
C ILE A 220 -8.39 -3.87 10.14
N TRP A 221 -8.47 -5.14 10.54
CA TRP A 221 -9.74 -5.86 10.61
C TRP A 221 -10.65 -5.31 11.71
N GLN A 222 -10.12 -5.02 12.90
CA GLN A 222 -10.87 -4.42 14.01
C GLN A 222 -11.50 -3.07 13.61
N ALA A 223 -10.73 -2.19 12.95
CA ALA A 223 -11.23 -0.91 12.47
C ALA A 223 -12.39 -1.08 11.50
N LYS A 224 -12.24 -1.95 10.49
CA LYS A 224 -13.30 -2.23 9.51
C LYS A 224 -14.55 -2.80 10.15
N LYS A 225 -14.41 -3.77 11.06
CA LYS A 225 -15.53 -4.38 11.81
C LYS A 225 -16.30 -3.35 12.63
N ASN A 226 -15.61 -2.37 13.20
CA ASN A 226 -16.17 -1.34 14.09
C ASN A 226 -16.56 -0.05 13.35
N ASN A 227 -16.43 0.03 12.00
CA ASN A 227 -16.62 1.24 11.20
C ASN A 227 -15.77 2.41 11.72
N ILE A 228 -14.51 2.13 12.08
CA ILE A 228 -13.49 3.11 12.41
C ILE A 228 -12.69 3.38 11.16
N ALA A 229 -12.59 4.64 10.74
CA ALA A 229 -11.84 5.06 9.57
C ALA A 229 -10.35 4.73 9.75
N LEU A 230 -9.74 4.15 8.70
CA LEU A 230 -8.32 3.85 8.64
C LEU A 230 -7.59 4.96 7.89
N ASN A 231 -6.68 5.63 8.55
CA ASN A 231 -5.73 6.57 7.98
C ASN A 231 -4.30 6.19 8.36
N ALA A 232 -3.35 6.43 7.51
CA ALA A 232 -1.94 6.16 7.78
C ALA A 232 -1.03 7.30 7.30
N TRP A 233 -0.03 7.67 8.11
CA TRP A 233 0.96 8.73 7.84
C TRP A 233 2.39 8.26 8.09
N THR A 234 3.48 8.93 7.65
CA THR A 234 3.51 9.69 6.41
C THR A 234 4.08 8.77 5.35
N VAL A 235 3.25 8.43 4.36
CA VAL A 235 3.49 7.34 3.41
C VAL A 235 4.05 7.90 2.12
N ASN A 236 5.33 7.61 1.83
CA ASN A 236 6.04 8.26 0.72
C ASN A 236 6.68 7.27 -0.26
N THR A 237 6.65 5.96 0.01
CA THR A 237 7.20 4.93 -0.88
C THR A 237 6.11 4.14 -1.59
N GLU A 238 6.40 3.66 -2.78
CA GLU A 238 5.47 2.86 -3.58
C GLU A 238 5.03 1.57 -2.86
N ALA A 239 5.97 0.90 -2.18
CA ALA A 239 5.69 -0.36 -1.49
C ALA A 239 4.66 -0.17 -0.36
N GLU A 240 4.82 0.89 0.45
CA GLU A 240 3.89 1.24 1.52
C GLU A 240 2.53 1.70 0.96
N MET A 241 2.53 2.52 -0.10
CA MET A 241 1.31 2.94 -0.79
C MET A 241 0.51 1.73 -1.29
N ASP A 242 1.17 0.80 -1.97
CA ASP A 242 0.54 -0.39 -2.53
C ASP A 242 -0.02 -1.30 -1.43
N TRP A 243 0.70 -1.44 -0.32
CA TRP A 243 0.23 -2.23 0.82
C TRP A 243 -1.03 -1.63 1.46
N LEU A 244 -1.06 -0.32 1.66
CA LEU A 244 -2.22 0.37 2.24
C LEU A 244 -3.42 0.34 1.27
N LEU A 245 -3.19 0.55 -0.02
CA LEU A 245 -4.22 0.42 -1.06
C LEU A 245 -4.79 -1.00 -1.08
N ALA A 246 -3.94 -2.03 -1.01
CA ALA A 246 -4.35 -3.43 -0.98
C ALA A 246 -5.16 -3.77 0.27
N ASN A 247 -4.85 -3.14 1.41
CA ASN A 247 -5.57 -3.29 2.65
C ASN A 247 -6.82 -2.39 2.77
N GLY A 248 -7.12 -1.55 1.76
CA GLY A 248 -8.33 -0.76 1.67
C GLY A 248 -8.41 0.34 2.74
N PHE A 249 -7.33 1.09 2.93
CA PHE A 249 -7.32 2.29 3.76
C PHE A 249 -8.16 3.38 3.12
N GLU A 250 -8.99 4.05 3.91
CA GLU A 250 -9.86 5.14 3.45
C GLU A 250 -9.09 6.43 3.24
N PHE A 251 -7.99 6.61 4.00
CA PHE A 251 -7.09 7.75 3.93
C PHE A 251 -5.64 7.29 3.96
N ILE A 252 -4.81 7.92 3.15
CA ILE A 252 -3.35 7.73 3.10
C ILE A 252 -2.73 9.12 3.03
N THR A 253 -2.12 9.54 4.13
CA THR A 253 -1.49 10.84 4.28
C THR A 253 -0.05 10.79 3.75
N THR A 254 0.24 11.62 2.72
CA THR A 254 1.48 11.53 1.95
C THR A 254 2.01 12.91 1.52
N ASN A 255 3.35 13.02 1.43
CA ASN A 255 4.02 14.15 0.77
C ASN A 255 4.02 14.02 -0.77
N GLU A 256 3.60 12.85 -1.30
CA GLU A 256 3.66 12.48 -2.72
C GLU A 256 2.26 12.17 -3.28
N PRO A 257 1.30 13.11 -3.24
CA PRO A 257 -0.07 12.83 -3.64
C PRO A 257 -0.18 12.44 -5.13
N GLU A 258 0.68 12.96 -5.99
CA GLU A 258 0.71 12.61 -7.41
C GLU A 258 1.22 11.17 -7.63
N LEU A 259 2.24 10.73 -6.86
CA LEU A 259 2.72 9.35 -6.89
C LEU A 259 1.63 8.39 -6.43
N LEU A 260 0.95 8.71 -5.32
CA LEU A 260 -0.16 7.88 -4.83
C LEU A 260 -1.29 7.79 -5.87
N ALA A 261 -1.61 8.90 -6.56
CA ALA A 261 -2.59 8.88 -7.64
C ALA A 261 -2.16 8.01 -8.84
N GLU A 262 -0.86 7.92 -9.12
CA GLU A 262 -0.30 7.01 -10.12
C GLU A 262 -0.41 5.55 -9.66
N ARG A 263 0.02 5.25 -8.41
CA ARG A 263 -0.09 3.90 -7.84
C ARG A 263 -1.52 3.38 -7.86
N MET A 264 -2.50 4.21 -7.51
CA MET A 264 -3.92 3.85 -7.58
C MET A 264 -4.37 3.36 -8.96
N ARG A 265 -3.75 3.83 -10.04
CA ARG A 265 -4.08 3.39 -11.42
C ARG A 265 -3.32 2.13 -11.85
N SER A 266 -2.15 1.89 -11.28
CA SER A 266 -1.22 0.83 -11.70
C SER A 266 -1.26 -0.42 -10.82
N THR A 267 -1.83 -0.37 -9.62
CA THR A 267 -1.86 -1.51 -8.68
C THR A 267 -2.90 -2.58 -9.08
N PRO A 268 -2.72 -3.83 -8.61
CA PRO A 268 -3.70 -4.88 -8.81
C PRO A 268 -5.11 -4.51 -8.33
N VAL A 269 -5.22 -3.78 -7.23
CA VAL A 269 -6.51 -3.37 -6.65
C VAL A 269 -7.33 -2.52 -7.64
N SER A 270 -6.69 -1.61 -8.37
CA SER A 270 -7.36 -0.82 -9.41
C SER A 270 -7.93 -1.65 -10.57
N LYS A 271 -7.38 -2.86 -10.75
CA LYS A 271 -7.83 -3.84 -11.75
C LYS A 271 -8.84 -4.85 -11.18
N GLY A 272 -9.40 -4.57 -9.99
CA GLY A 272 -10.43 -5.39 -9.33
C GLY A 272 -9.90 -6.61 -8.58
N TRP A 273 -8.59 -6.69 -8.33
CA TRP A 273 -8.00 -7.72 -7.48
C TRP A 273 -8.19 -7.37 -6.00
N LYS A 274 -8.38 -8.40 -5.16
CA LYS A 274 -8.43 -8.27 -3.70
C LYS A 274 -7.26 -9.00 -3.08
N LEU A 275 -6.62 -8.40 -2.10
CA LEU A 275 -5.56 -9.06 -1.34
C LEU A 275 -6.17 -10.26 -0.58
N ALA A 276 -5.68 -11.46 -0.87
CA ALA A 276 -6.13 -12.70 -0.25
C ALA A 276 -5.17 -13.21 0.81
N TRP A 277 -3.87 -12.93 0.64
CA TRP A 277 -2.82 -13.35 1.56
C TRP A 277 -1.59 -12.47 1.37
N SER A 278 -0.86 -12.16 2.46
CA SER A 278 0.43 -11.50 2.35
C SER A 278 1.37 -11.83 3.51
N ASP A 279 2.66 -11.63 3.27
CA ASP A 279 3.68 -11.48 4.30
C ASP A 279 4.57 -10.29 3.95
N GLU A 280 4.58 -9.30 4.83
CA GLU A 280 5.37 -8.07 4.71
C GLU A 280 6.65 -8.15 5.56
N PHE A 281 6.95 -9.31 6.16
CA PHE A 281 8.14 -9.62 6.96
C PHE A 281 8.45 -8.60 8.08
N ASN A 282 7.42 -8.10 8.74
CA ASN A 282 7.53 -7.04 9.76
C ASN A 282 7.98 -7.54 11.14
N GLN A 283 7.83 -8.84 11.42
CA GLN A 283 8.21 -9.44 12.70
C GLN A 283 9.60 -10.06 12.59
N ALA A 284 10.57 -9.50 13.28
CA ALA A 284 11.95 -10.03 13.30
C ALA A 284 12.01 -11.43 13.94
N GLY A 285 12.86 -12.29 13.42
CA GLY A 285 13.05 -13.66 13.88
C GLY A 285 12.93 -14.69 12.76
N LEU A 286 12.54 -15.90 13.08
CA LEU A 286 12.25 -16.91 12.07
C LEU A 286 11.00 -16.52 11.26
N PRO A 287 10.89 -16.93 9.98
CA PRO A 287 9.65 -16.79 9.21
C PRO A 287 8.43 -17.32 9.97
N ASP A 288 7.31 -16.58 9.89
CA ASP A 288 6.06 -16.89 10.57
C ASP A 288 5.58 -18.32 10.21
N GLU A 289 5.56 -19.21 11.20
CA GLU A 289 5.17 -20.61 11.00
C GLU A 289 3.71 -20.79 10.60
N SER A 290 2.86 -19.81 10.83
CA SER A 290 1.47 -19.83 10.34
C SER A 290 1.38 -19.62 8.83
N LYS A 291 2.40 -19.04 8.21
CA LYS A 291 2.48 -18.71 6.78
C LYS A 291 3.47 -19.58 6.02
N TRP A 292 4.56 -19.98 6.66
CA TRP A 292 5.68 -20.67 6.03
C TRP A 292 5.94 -22.04 6.64
N GLY A 293 6.25 -22.99 5.79
CA GLY A 293 6.86 -24.27 6.11
C GLY A 293 8.23 -24.39 5.45
N TYR A 294 8.85 -25.56 5.55
CA TYR A 294 10.17 -25.84 4.99
C TYR A 294 10.18 -27.18 4.28
N ASP A 295 10.76 -27.22 3.08
CA ASP A 295 11.24 -28.47 2.51
C ASP A 295 12.67 -28.71 3.02
N VAL A 296 12.95 -29.92 3.48
CA VAL A 296 14.21 -30.25 4.19
C VAL A 296 14.93 -31.42 3.50
N GLY A 297 16.23 -31.32 3.38
CA GLY A 297 17.08 -32.39 2.87
C GLY A 297 18.15 -31.95 1.88
N GLY A 298 19.04 -32.88 1.53
CA GLY A 298 20.21 -32.63 0.69
C GLY A 298 20.47 -33.77 -0.33
N ASN A 299 19.39 -34.31 -0.96
CA ASN A 299 19.47 -35.38 -1.92
C ASN A 299 19.70 -34.93 -3.38
N GLY A 300 20.08 -33.65 -3.57
CA GLY A 300 20.31 -33.03 -4.89
C GLY A 300 19.05 -32.61 -5.62
N TRP A 301 17.86 -32.75 -5.02
CA TRP A 301 16.55 -32.22 -5.44
C TRP A 301 16.21 -32.48 -6.94
N GLY A 302 16.68 -33.59 -7.49
CA GLY A 302 16.49 -33.95 -8.90
C GLY A 302 17.45 -33.28 -9.88
N ASN A 303 18.21 -32.25 -9.45
CA ASN A 303 19.07 -31.41 -10.27
C ASN A 303 20.56 -31.52 -9.92
N ARG A 304 20.98 -32.44 -9.06
CA ARG A 304 22.36 -32.57 -8.54
C ARG A 304 22.82 -31.29 -7.79
N GLU A 305 21.89 -30.66 -7.08
CA GLU A 305 22.18 -29.49 -6.25
C GLU A 305 23.06 -29.85 -5.05
N LEU A 306 23.89 -28.90 -4.60
CA LEU A 306 24.94 -29.15 -3.60
C LEU A 306 24.54 -28.82 -2.17
N GLN A 307 23.48 -28.05 -1.98
CA GLN A 307 23.04 -27.60 -0.65
C GLN A 307 22.15 -28.64 0.05
N TYR A 308 22.18 -28.57 1.38
CA TYR A 308 21.16 -29.09 2.25
C TYR A 308 20.18 -27.99 2.63
N TYR A 309 18.89 -28.16 2.41
CA TYR A 309 17.87 -27.23 2.91
C TYR A 309 17.54 -27.55 4.36
N THR A 310 17.72 -26.57 5.24
CA THR A 310 17.53 -26.69 6.68
C THR A 310 16.09 -26.34 7.09
N LYS A 311 15.71 -26.72 8.32
CA LYS A 311 14.43 -26.38 8.91
C LYS A 311 14.63 -25.37 10.03
N ALA A 312 13.98 -24.20 9.92
CA ALA A 312 13.95 -23.17 10.96
C ALA A 312 15.34 -22.78 11.49
N ASP A 313 16.34 -22.74 10.61
CA ASP A 313 17.69 -22.29 10.92
C ASP A 313 17.82 -20.81 10.57
N SER A 314 18.03 -19.95 11.58
CA SER A 314 18.16 -18.52 11.40
C SER A 314 19.39 -18.08 10.57
N ASN A 315 20.37 -18.99 10.38
CA ASN A 315 21.48 -18.76 9.46
C ASN A 315 21.06 -18.84 8.01
N ASN A 316 20.02 -19.65 7.68
CA ASN A 316 19.55 -19.86 6.32
C ASN A 316 18.25 -19.13 5.99
N ALA A 317 17.39 -18.85 6.99
CA ALA A 317 16.17 -18.05 6.79
C ALA A 317 15.87 -17.22 8.04
N ILE A 318 15.87 -15.91 7.91
CA ILE A 318 15.58 -14.99 9.01
C ILE A 318 14.88 -13.74 8.50
N VAL A 319 13.92 -13.23 9.27
CA VAL A 319 13.33 -11.90 9.08
C VAL A 319 14.12 -10.89 9.88
N LYS A 320 14.69 -9.88 9.21
CA LYS A 320 15.47 -8.82 9.82
C LYS A 320 15.28 -7.51 9.05
N ASN A 321 15.11 -6.40 9.77
CA ASN A 321 14.93 -5.06 9.21
C ASN A 321 13.79 -4.99 8.17
N GLY A 322 12.65 -5.64 8.46
CA GLY A 322 11.49 -5.64 7.58
C GLY A 322 11.65 -6.47 6.31
N LYS A 323 12.57 -7.44 6.27
CA LYS A 323 12.83 -8.28 5.09
C LYS A 323 13.10 -9.72 5.49
N LEU A 324 12.65 -10.65 4.67
CA LEU A 324 13.10 -12.04 4.73
C LEU A 324 14.47 -12.16 4.02
N LEU A 325 15.44 -12.71 4.72
CA LEU A 325 16.76 -13.06 4.19
C LEU A 325 16.83 -14.58 4.03
N ILE A 326 16.87 -15.06 2.79
CA ILE A 326 17.20 -16.46 2.49
C ILE A 326 18.69 -16.49 2.16
N THR A 327 19.45 -17.30 2.91
CA THR A 327 20.91 -17.33 2.81
C THR A 327 21.41 -18.72 2.50
N ALA A 328 22.14 -18.86 1.38
CA ALA A 328 22.96 -20.04 1.13
C ALA A 328 24.37 -19.79 1.74
N LEU A 329 24.86 -20.74 2.50
CA LEU A 329 26.16 -20.68 3.21
C LEU A 329 27.06 -21.85 2.80
N LYS A 330 28.35 -21.60 2.62
CA LYS A 330 29.37 -22.66 2.51
C LYS A 330 29.58 -23.26 3.88
N GLN A 331 28.83 -24.27 4.19
CA GLN A 331 28.79 -24.93 5.49
C GLN A 331 28.48 -26.41 5.29
N ASN A 332 29.34 -27.29 5.80
CA ASN A 332 29.11 -28.72 5.72
C ASN A 332 27.89 -29.14 6.56
N HIS A 333 27.00 -29.91 5.97
CA HIS A 333 25.86 -30.55 6.63
C HIS A 333 25.65 -31.93 5.99
N ASP A 334 25.79 -32.98 6.78
CA ASP A 334 25.87 -34.35 6.27
C ASP A 334 26.92 -34.46 5.14
N LYS A 335 26.51 -34.89 3.95
CA LYS A 335 27.36 -35.00 2.75
C LYS A 335 27.36 -33.74 1.87
N ASN A 336 26.61 -32.72 2.24
CA ASN A 336 26.46 -31.48 1.46
C ASN A 336 27.46 -30.45 1.95
N THR A 337 28.01 -29.66 1.00
CA THR A 337 29.03 -28.62 1.29
C THR A 337 28.44 -27.23 1.49
N TYR A 338 27.14 -27.09 1.27
CA TYR A 338 26.37 -25.88 1.46
C TYR A 338 25.10 -26.16 2.25
N THR A 339 24.65 -25.17 3.02
CA THR A 339 23.30 -25.11 3.59
C THR A 339 22.50 -23.98 2.95
N SER A 340 21.18 -24.09 2.90
CA SER A 340 20.27 -23.05 2.45
C SER A 340 18.88 -23.26 3.05
N ALA A 341 17.90 -22.43 2.68
CA ALA A 341 16.51 -22.66 3.01
C ALA A 341 15.64 -22.76 1.75
N ARG A 342 14.61 -23.62 1.83
CA ARG A 342 13.51 -23.70 0.87
C ARG A 342 12.21 -23.55 1.63
N LEU A 343 11.67 -22.31 1.62
CA LEU A 343 10.43 -21.95 2.26
C LEU A 343 9.26 -22.31 1.36
N ILE A 344 8.18 -22.81 1.96
CA ILE A 344 6.97 -23.20 1.24
C ILE A 344 5.71 -22.68 1.94
N THR A 345 4.67 -22.36 1.18
CA THR A 345 3.35 -21.99 1.73
C THR A 345 2.37 -23.18 1.77
N LYS A 346 2.77 -24.39 1.43
CA LYS A 346 1.91 -25.56 1.34
C LYS A 346 1.09 -25.80 2.62
N GLY A 347 -0.25 -25.86 2.48
CA GLY A 347 -1.18 -26.03 3.59
C GLY A 347 -1.41 -24.75 4.42
N LYS A 348 -0.76 -23.64 4.05
CA LYS A 348 -0.84 -22.33 4.73
C LYS A 348 -1.23 -21.22 3.76
N GLY A 349 -0.98 -21.44 2.46
CA GLY A 349 -1.32 -20.57 1.36
C GLY A 349 -1.31 -21.39 0.06
N ASP A 350 -2.48 -21.94 -0.29
CA ASP A 350 -2.71 -22.76 -1.48
C ASP A 350 -3.82 -22.10 -2.31
N TRP A 351 -3.49 -21.66 -3.51
CA TRP A 351 -4.42 -20.88 -4.34
C TRP A 351 -4.73 -21.59 -5.64
N LEU A 352 -5.98 -21.49 -6.06
CA LEU A 352 -6.41 -21.80 -7.43
C LEU A 352 -6.65 -20.47 -8.13
N TYR A 353 -5.82 -20.15 -9.11
CA TYR A 353 -5.82 -18.89 -9.83
C TYR A 353 -5.50 -17.68 -8.95
N GLY A 354 -5.11 -16.61 -9.57
CA GLY A 354 -4.79 -15.38 -8.87
C GLY A 354 -3.60 -14.64 -9.46
N ARG A 355 -3.15 -13.64 -8.73
CA ARG A 355 -1.90 -12.93 -8.95
C ARG A 355 -1.01 -13.12 -7.73
N VAL A 356 0.22 -13.58 -7.94
CA VAL A 356 1.27 -13.65 -6.90
C VAL A 356 2.33 -12.62 -7.24
N GLU A 357 2.69 -11.80 -6.26
CA GLU A 357 3.75 -10.79 -6.35
C GLU A 357 4.79 -11.06 -5.26
N VAL A 358 6.06 -11.02 -5.64
CA VAL A 358 7.20 -11.10 -4.72
C VAL A 358 8.16 -9.97 -5.05
N SER A 359 8.36 -9.05 -4.11
CA SER A 359 9.40 -8.03 -4.21
C SER A 359 10.71 -8.59 -3.65
N ALA A 360 11.71 -8.73 -4.50
CA ALA A 360 12.97 -9.35 -4.10
C ALA A 360 14.19 -8.69 -4.78
N ARG A 361 15.33 -8.76 -4.07
CA ARG A 361 16.67 -8.47 -4.58
C ARG A 361 17.47 -9.77 -4.62
N LEU A 362 18.06 -10.07 -5.76
CA LEU A 362 18.65 -11.37 -6.04
C LEU A 362 20.10 -11.48 -5.57
N PRO A 363 20.56 -12.68 -5.20
CA PRO A 363 21.95 -12.95 -4.88
C PRO A 363 22.85 -12.93 -6.12
N VAL A 364 24.15 -12.74 -5.90
CA VAL A 364 25.20 -12.86 -6.91
C VAL A 364 26.15 -14.01 -6.59
N GLY A 365 26.89 -14.46 -7.58
CA GLY A 365 27.95 -15.46 -7.44
C GLY A 365 27.76 -16.65 -8.37
N LYS A 366 28.84 -17.03 -9.09
CA LYS A 366 28.81 -18.18 -10.00
C LYS A 366 28.47 -19.47 -9.21
N GLY A 367 27.45 -20.18 -9.67
CA GLY A 367 26.93 -21.37 -9.01
C GLY A 367 25.68 -21.15 -8.15
N VAL A 368 25.27 -19.87 -7.93
CA VAL A 368 24.04 -19.53 -7.21
C VAL A 368 22.85 -19.62 -8.15
N TRP A 369 21.73 -20.16 -7.64
CA TRP A 369 20.46 -20.35 -8.37
C TRP A 369 19.28 -20.04 -7.45
N PRO A 370 18.86 -18.78 -7.33
CA PRO A 370 17.64 -18.39 -6.63
C PRO A 370 16.41 -18.68 -7.46
N ALA A 371 15.31 -19.02 -6.78
CA ALA A 371 14.02 -19.23 -7.41
C ALA A 371 12.84 -18.73 -6.55
N ILE A 372 11.86 -18.16 -7.24
CA ILE A 372 10.52 -17.82 -6.78
C ILE A 372 9.57 -18.58 -7.70
N TRP A 373 8.89 -19.59 -7.21
CA TRP A 373 8.18 -20.54 -8.05
C TRP A 373 7.02 -21.22 -7.34
N MET A 374 6.22 -22.01 -8.05
CA MET A 374 5.04 -22.65 -7.50
C MET A 374 4.93 -24.12 -7.94
N LEU A 375 4.55 -24.97 -7.00
CA LEU A 375 4.20 -26.37 -7.24
C LEU A 375 2.74 -26.67 -6.90
N PRO A 376 2.13 -27.67 -7.56
CA PRO A 376 0.78 -28.12 -7.24
C PRO A 376 0.71 -28.67 -5.82
N THR A 377 -0.34 -28.32 -5.08
CA THR A 377 -0.53 -28.78 -3.71
C THR A 377 -0.92 -30.23 -3.65
N ASP A 378 -1.86 -30.68 -4.50
CA ASP A 378 -2.50 -31.99 -4.44
C ASP A 378 -1.99 -32.99 -5.48
N TRP A 379 -1.14 -32.56 -6.41
CA TRP A 379 -0.57 -33.43 -7.47
C TRP A 379 -1.63 -34.20 -8.28
N LYS A 380 -2.74 -33.52 -8.63
CA LYS A 380 -3.95 -34.07 -9.25
C LYS A 380 -3.69 -34.99 -10.46
N TYR A 381 -2.65 -34.70 -11.23
CA TYR A 381 -2.32 -35.43 -12.47
C TYR A 381 -1.10 -36.33 -12.35
N GLY A 382 -0.64 -36.59 -11.12
CA GLY A 382 0.55 -37.39 -10.82
C GLY A 382 1.79 -36.54 -10.56
N GLY A 383 2.92 -37.22 -10.32
CA GLY A 383 4.19 -36.58 -10.00
C GLY A 383 4.71 -35.64 -11.10
N TRP A 384 5.74 -34.91 -10.75
CA TRP A 384 6.41 -34.00 -11.68
C TRP A 384 6.83 -34.70 -12.98
N PRO A 385 6.66 -34.10 -14.18
CA PRO A 385 6.10 -32.79 -14.44
C PRO A 385 4.59 -32.81 -14.80
N ALA A 386 3.88 -33.93 -14.55
CA ALA A 386 2.50 -34.11 -15.01
C ALA A 386 1.48 -33.17 -14.38
N SER A 387 1.70 -32.77 -13.13
CA SER A 387 0.83 -31.84 -12.40
C SER A 387 1.25 -30.36 -12.53
N GLY A 388 2.30 -30.10 -13.30
CA GLY A 388 2.74 -28.73 -13.62
C GLY A 388 3.72 -28.10 -12.63
N GLU A 389 4.38 -27.02 -13.07
CA GLU A 389 5.24 -26.14 -12.31
C GLU A 389 5.18 -24.74 -12.95
N ILE A 390 5.19 -23.70 -12.13
CA ILE A 390 5.19 -22.31 -12.56
C ILE A 390 6.39 -21.61 -11.92
N ASP A 391 7.39 -21.23 -12.71
CA ASP A 391 8.57 -20.54 -12.26
C ASP A 391 8.38 -19.05 -12.50
N ILE A 392 8.05 -18.31 -11.43
CA ILE A 392 7.78 -16.86 -11.51
C ILE A 392 9.08 -16.11 -11.79
N MET A 393 10.16 -16.48 -11.10
CA MET A 393 11.49 -15.94 -11.31
C MET A 393 12.54 -17.01 -11.01
N GLU A 394 13.45 -17.21 -11.94
CA GLU A 394 14.70 -17.91 -11.74
C GLU A 394 15.87 -17.07 -12.25
N ASN A 395 17.01 -17.18 -11.61
CA ASN A 395 18.27 -16.58 -12.05
C ASN A 395 19.43 -17.52 -11.80
N VAL A 396 20.50 -17.41 -12.59
CA VAL A 396 21.73 -18.18 -12.41
C VAL A 396 22.93 -17.26 -12.32
N GLY A 397 23.75 -17.44 -11.31
CA GLY A 397 24.83 -16.52 -10.98
C GLY A 397 25.95 -16.40 -12.03
N TYR A 398 26.00 -17.26 -13.05
CA TYR A 398 26.88 -17.04 -14.22
C TYR A 398 26.24 -16.17 -15.32
N ASN A 399 24.97 -15.82 -15.19
CA ASN A 399 24.23 -14.88 -16.05
C ASN A 399 23.38 -13.95 -15.19
N PRO A 400 23.99 -13.11 -14.33
CA PRO A 400 23.30 -12.39 -13.27
C PRO A 400 22.29 -11.33 -13.78
N ASP A 401 22.51 -10.82 -14.98
CA ASP A 401 21.69 -9.75 -15.57
C ASP A 401 20.46 -10.28 -16.34
N THR A 402 20.13 -11.57 -16.22
CA THR A 402 18.97 -12.15 -16.88
C THR A 402 18.17 -12.98 -15.92
N VAL A 403 16.90 -12.66 -15.77
CA VAL A 403 15.93 -13.47 -15.04
C VAL A 403 15.06 -14.25 -16.03
N PHE A 404 14.58 -15.40 -15.60
CA PHE A 404 13.79 -16.30 -16.44
C PHE A 404 12.46 -16.60 -15.76
N SER A 405 11.40 -16.73 -16.57
CA SER A 405 10.16 -17.36 -16.13
C SER A 405 9.88 -18.58 -17.02
N SER A 406 9.36 -19.63 -16.41
CA SER A 406 9.14 -20.90 -17.10
C SER A 406 7.81 -21.54 -16.69
N VAL A 407 7.31 -22.46 -17.53
CA VAL A 407 6.29 -23.44 -17.15
C VAL A 407 6.74 -24.82 -17.56
N HIS A 408 6.53 -25.76 -16.64
CA HIS A 408 6.77 -27.19 -16.90
C HIS A 408 5.45 -27.96 -16.82
N THR A 409 5.26 -28.86 -17.80
CA THR A 409 4.10 -29.74 -17.89
C THR A 409 4.54 -31.09 -18.46
N LYS A 410 3.64 -32.09 -18.50
CA LYS A 410 3.96 -33.39 -19.09
C LYS A 410 4.47 -33.26 -20.54
N THR A 411 3.92 -32.33 -21.32
CA THR A 411 4.31 -32.08 -22.72
C THR A 411 5.49 -31.14 -22.85
N PHE A 412 5.63 -30.19 -21.91
CA PHE A 412 6.63 -29.13 -21.97
C PHE A 412 7.47 -29.14 -20.70
N ASN A 413 8.69 -29.70 -20.76
CA ASN A 413 9.60 -29.69 -19.62
C ASN A 413 11.06 -29.80 -20.05
N HIS A 414 11.97 -29.46 -19.14
CA HIS A 414 13.41 -29.40 -19.43
C HIS A 414 14.03 -30.79 -19.69
N VAL A 415 13.49 -31.85 -19.13
CA VAL A 415 14.03 -33.24 -19.32
C VAL A 415 13.96 -33.66 -20.79
N ILE A 416 12.95 -33.18 -21.51
CA ILE A 416 12.76 -33.45 -22.95
C ILE A 416 13.02 -32.19 -23.81
N GLY A 417 13.57 -31.11 -23.24
CA GLY A 417 13.96 -29.89 -23.95
C GLY A 417 12.81 -29.09 -24.55
N THR A 418 11.60 -29.19 -24.00
CA THR A 418 10.39 -28.57 -24.57
C THR A 418 9.73 -27.53 -23.64
N GLN A 419 10.32 -27.23 -22.47
CA GLN A 419 9.79 -26.25 -21.52
C GLN A 419 9.51 -24.90 -22.19
N LYS A 420 8.53 -24.20 -21.68
CA LYS A 420 8.19 -22.85 -22.15
C LYS A 420 8.84 -21.85 -21.22
N THR A 421 9.92 -21.24 -21.72
CA THR A 421 10.78 -20.31 -20.96
C THR A 421 10.96 -19.02 -21.72
N LYS A 422 11.04 -17.89 -20.99
CA LYS A 422 11.42 -16.59 -21.53
C LYS A 422 12.38 -15.88 -20.56
N GLY A 423 13.51 -15.40 -21.11
CA GLY A 423 14.44 -14.54 -20.39
C GLY A 423 14.04 -13.07 -20.51
N PHE A 424 14.36 -12.31 -19.47
CA PHE A 424 14.22 -10.86 -19.39
C PHE A 424 15.54 -10.25 -18.91
N PHE A 425 16.09 -9.29 -19.66
CA PHE A 425 17.31 -8.60 -19.25
C PHE A 425 17.01 -7.60 -18.15
N LEU A 426 17.64 -7.77 -16.98
CA LEU A 426 17.43 -6.99 -15.76
C LEU A 426 18.79 -6.77 -15.07
N LYS A 427 19.49 -5.73 -15.47
CA LYS A 427 20.89 -5.49 -15.10
C LYS A 427 21.09 -5.24 -13.59
N ASP A 428 20.09 -4.72 -12.92
CA ASP A 428 20.15 -4.31 -11.52
C ASP A 428 19.40 -5.26 -10.55
N ALA A 429 19.06 -6.46 -10.99
CA ALA A 429 18.37 -7.48 -10.17
C ALA A 429 19.06 -7.76 -8.82
N ALA A 430 20.40 -7.59 -8.77
CA ALA A 430 21.18 -7.80 -7.56
C ALA A 430 21.37 -6.55 -6.68
N THR A 431 21.03 -5.37 -7.16
CA THR A 431 21.24 -4.10 -6.45
C THR A 431 19.95 -3.38 -6.10
N THR A 432 18.87 -3.68 -6.81
CA THR A 432 17.54 -3.06 -6.66
C THR A 432 16.49 -4.12 -6.37
N PHE A 433 15.47 -3.78 -5.59
CA PHE A 433 14.28 -4.62 -5.44
C PHE A 433 13.41 -4.49 -6.68
N HIS A 434 13.00 -5.63 -7.22
CA HIS A 434 12.05 -5.72 -8.33
C HIS A 434 10.85 -6.55 -7.91
N CYS A 435 9.67 -6.25 -8.46
CA CYS A 435 8.46 -7.03 -8.26
C CYS A 435 8.35 -8.10 -9.34
N TYR A 436 8.57 -9.35 -8.97
CA TYR A 436 8.35 -10.52 -9.82
C TYR A 436 6.93 -11.02 -9.61
N ALA A 437 6.14 -11.12 -10.68
CA ALA A 437 4.74 -11.50 -10.53
C ALA A 437 4.23 -12.46 -11.60
N VAL A 438 3.23 -13.24 -11.23
CA VAL A 438 2.46 -14.09 -12.13
C VAL A 438 0.97 -13.82 -11.96
N GLU A 439 0.26 -13.70 -13.07
CA GLU A 439 -1.22 -13.79 -13.10
C GLU A 439 -1.61 -15.08 -13.83
N TRP A 440 -2.37 -15.95 -13.17
CA TRP A 440 -2.88 -17.10 -13.88
C TRP A 440 -4.39 -17.31 -13.65
N ASN A 441 -5.02 -17.83 -14.68
CA ASN A 441 -6.43 -18.16 -14.71
C ASN A 441 -6.64 -19.40 -15.59
N LYS A 442 -7.88 -19.81 -15.82
CA LYS A 442 -8.19 -21.01 -16.62
C LYS A 442 -7.71 -20.93 -18.08
N SER A 443 -7.35 -19.77 -18.61
CA SER A 443 -7.02 -19.57 -20.03
C SER A 443 -5.56 -19.26 -20.33
N ARG A 444 -4.81 -18.70 -19.33
CA ARG A 444 -3.42 -18.27 -19.54
C ARG A 444 -2.68 -18.06 -18.22
N ILE A 445 -1.35 -18.04 -18.31
CA ILE A 445 -0.40 -17.63 -17.28
C ILE A 445 0.41 -16.50 -17.87
N ASP A 446 0.39 -15.33 -17.23
CA ASP A 446 1.12 -14.12 -17.63
C ASP A 446 2.16 -13.78 -16.58
N PHE A 447 3.39 -13.51 -17.00
CA PHE A 447 4.53 -13.19 -16.14
C PHE A 447 4.95 -11.73 -16.29
N PHE A 448 5.24 -11.09 -15.16
CA PHE A 448 5.54 -9.66 -15.10
C PHE A 448 6.82 -9.40 -14.28
N ILE A 449 7.55 -8.37 -14.67
CA ILE A 449 8.58 -7.73 -13.87
C ILE A 449 8.23 -6.25 -13.78
N ASP A 450 8.13 -5.70 -12.58
CA ASP A 450 7.73 -4.31 -12.31
C ASP A 450 6.45 -3.91 -13.06
N ASN A 451 5.47 -4.80 -13.05
CA ASN A 451 4.20 -4.69 -13.79
C ASN A 451 4.32 -4.70 -15.33
N GLN A 452 5.52 -4.88 -15.88
CA GLN A 452 5.71 -5.07 -17.32
C GLN A 452 5.48 -6.54 -17.68
N LEU A 453 4.44 -6.82 -18.49
CA LEU A 453 4.20 -8.14 -19.05
C LEU A 453 5.34 -8.49 -20.05
N PHE A 454 6.03 -9.61 -19.82
CA PHE A 454 7.10 -10.04 -20.73
C PHE A 454 6.93 -11.45 -21.28
N PHE A 455 6.18 -12.32 -20.63
CA PHE A 455 5.92 -13.68 -21.06
C PHE A 455 4.46 -14.08 -20.82
N SER A 456 3.86 -14.83 -21.75
CA SER A 456 2.52 -15.41 -21.62
C SER A 456 2.51 -16.85 -22.10
N PHE A 457 1.93 -17.74 -21.31
CA PHE A 457 1.65 -19.12 -21.69
C PHE A 457 0.14 -19.33 -21.75
N LYS A 458 -0.39 -19.75 -22.92
CA LYS A 458 -1.84 -19.88 -23.16
C LYS A 458 -2.30 -21.31 -23.09
N ASN A 459 -3.48 -21.53 -22.54
CA ASN A 459 -4.18 -22.82 -22.57
C ASN A 459 -4.65 -23.11 -24.00
N THR A 460 -4.16 -24.21 -24.59
CA THR A 460 -4.51 -24.63 -25.95
C THR A 460 -5.79 -25.45 -26.01
N GLY A 461 -6.36 -25.83 -24.85
CA GLY A 461 -7.52 -26.70 -24.76
C GLY A 461 -7.22 -28.21 -24.95
N LYS A 462 -5.94 -28.60 -25.05
CA LYS A 462 -5.53 -30.01 -25.31
C LYS A 462 -5.42 -30.88 -24.05
N GLY A 463 -5.97 -30.42 -22.93
CA GLY A 463 -6.07 -31.17 -21.69
C GLY A 463 -4.83 -31.07 -20.81
N PHE A 464 -4.83 -31.84 -19.69
CA PHE A 464 -3.88 -31.68 -18.58
C PHE A 464 -2.41 -31.89 -18.94
N LYS A 465 -2.12 -32.67 -20.00
CA LYS A 465 -0.73 -32.87 -20.42
C LYS A 465 -0.03 -31.56 -20.83
N GLU A 466 -0.78 -30.61 -21.37
CA GLU A 466 -0.31 -29.27 -21.73
C GLU A 466 -0.73 -28.21 -20.71
N TRP A 467 -1.87 -28.42 -20.00
CA TRP A 467 -2.45 -27.45 -19.08
C TRP A 467 -2.92 -28.08 -17.76
N PRO A 468 -2.02 -28.41 -16.82
CA PRO A 468 -2.38 -28.97 -15.50
C PRO A 468 -2.67 -27.88 -14.44
N PHE A 469 -2.83 -26.60 -14.81
CA PHE A 469 -2.90 -25.44 -13.93
C PHE A 469 -4.33 -25.12 -13.44
N ASP A 470 -5.23 -26.11 -13.45
CA ASP A 470 -6.59 -26.08 -12.93
C ASP A 470 -6.73 -26.73 -11.54
N GLN A 471 -5.70 -26.61 -10.75
CA GLN A 471 -5.60 -27.10 -9.38
C GLN A 471 -4.89 -26.08 -8.51
N LYS A 472 -4.89 -26.29 -7.18
CA LYS A 472 -4.21 -25.39 -6.26
C LYS A 472 -2.70 -25.52 -6.38
N PHE A 473 -2.01 -24.38 -6.31
CA PHE A 473 -0.57 -24.26 -6.24
C PHE A 473 -0.17 -23.54 -4.96
N HIS A 474 0.98 -23.89 -4.40
CA HIS A 474 1.65 -23.20 -3.30
C HIS A 474 2.95 -22.60 -3.77
N LEU A 475 3.40 -21.55 -3.09
CA LEU A 475 4.62 -20.81 -3.40
C LEU A 475 5.84 -21.44 -2.72
N LEU A 476 6.98 -21.37 -3.42
CA LEU A 476 8.29 -21.77 -2.92
C LEU A 476 9.30 -20.65 -3.14
N LEU A 477 10.17 -20.43 -2.15
CA LEU A 477 11.29 -19.46 -2.20
C LEU A 477 12.56 -20.18 -1.74
N ASN A 478 13.62 -20.18 -2.57
CA ASN A 478 14.88 -20.81 -2.20
C ASN A 478 16.10 -20.22 -2.92
N ILE A 479 17.28 -20.59 -2.45
CA ILE A 479 18.54 -20.51 -3.19
C ILE A 479 19.12 -21.91 -3.28
N ALA A 480 19.26 -22.45 -4.50
CA ALA A 480 20.06 -23.62 -4.78
C ALA A 480 21.52 -23.24 -5.08
N ILE A 481 22.44 -24.17 -4.88
CA ILE A 481 23.86 -24.02 -5.24
C ILE A 481 24.27 -25.16 -6.17
N GLY A 482 24.93 -24.79 -7.27
CA GLY A 482 25.37 -25.78 -8.27
C GLY A 482 24.20 -26.32 -9.10
N GLY A 483 24.11 -27.62 -9.17
CA GLY A 483 23.06 -28.30 -9.94
C GLY A 483 23.28 -28.27 -11.46
N ASN A 484 22.32 -28.88 -12.19
CA ASN A 484 22.42 -29.05 -13.64
C ASN A 484 22.38 -27.73 -14.40
N TRP A 485 21.79 -26.66 -13.83
CA TRP A 485 21.69 -25.35 -14.45
C TRP A 485 22.51 -24.30 -13.71
N GLY A 486 22.29 -24.07 -12.41
CA GLY A 486 23.09 -23.09 -11.65
C GLY A 486 24.58 -23.40 -11.68
N GLY A 487 24.95 -24.70 -11.69
CA GLY A 487 26.31 -25.19 -11.77
C GLY A 487 26.90 -25.36 -13.16
N LEU A 488 26.20 -24.99 -14.25
CA LEU A 488 26.63 -25.25 -15.64
C LEU A 488 28.01 -24.67 -15.97
N LYS A 489 28.39 -23.55 -15.34
CA LYS A 489 29.72 -22.91 -15.49
C LYS A 489 30.61 -23.14 -14.24
N GLY A 490 30.29 -24.14 -13.41
CA GLY A 490 30.92 -24.41 -12.13
C GLY A 490 30.39 -23.53 -11.00
N VAL A 491 30.87 -23.80 -9.80
CA VAL A 491 30.61 -22.99 -8.59
C VAL A 491 31.91 -22.27 -8.24
N ASP A 492 31.80 -21.00 -7.84
CA ASP A 492 32.95 -20.23 -7.38
C ASP A 492 33.47 -20.82 -6.06
N GLU A 493 34.75 -21.21 -6.01
CA GLU A 493 35.37 -21.78 -4.81
C GLU A 493 35.39 -20.79 -3.63
N GLN A 494 35.36 -19.47 -3.90
CA GLN A 494 35.31 -18.41 -2.93
C GLN A 494 33.88 -18.06 -2.50
N LEU A 495 32.86 -18.70 -3.06
CA LEU A 495 31.47 -18.49 -2.67
C LEU A 495 31.22 -18.99 -1.25
N THR A 496 31.30 -18.10 -0.28
CA THR A 496 31.04 -18.44 1.13
C THR A 496 29.58 -18.17 1.53
N ARG A 497 28.94 -17.21 0.89
CA ARG A 497 27.58 -16.76 1.22
C ARG A 497 26.89 -16.14 0.00
N ALA A 498 25.57 -16.44 -0.16
CA ALA A 498 24.69 -15.76 -1.11
C ALA A 498 23.36 -15.47 -0.44
N VAL A 499 22.78 -14.29 -0.65
CA VAL A 499 21.54 -13.85 0.04
C VAL A 499 20.53 -13.34 -0.98
N MET A 500 19.33 -13.90 -0.94
CA MET A 500 18.14 -13.33 -1.54
C MET A 500 17.37 -12.55 -0.47
N GLU A 501 17.12 -11.29 -0.71
CA GLU A 501 16.31 -10.46 0.17
C GLU A 501 14.91 -10.33 -0.41
N VAL A 502 13.90 -10.63 0.40
CA VAL A 502 12.48 -10.51 0.02
C VAL A 502 11.83 -9.44 0.90
N ASP A 503 11.28 -8.40 0.27
CA ASP A 503 10.62 -7.27 0.93
C ASP A 503 9.17 -7.62 1.30
N TYR A 504 8.44 -8.20 0.35
CA TYR A 504 7.10 -8.71 0.60
C TYR A 504 6.72 -9.87 -0.34
N VAL A 505 5.71 -10.61 0.08
CA VAL A 505 4.95 -11.55 -0.75
C VAL A 505 3.47 -11.21 -0.62
N ARG A 506 2.79 -11.00 -1.76
CA ARG A 506 1.36 -10.67 -1.80
C ARG A 506 0.62 -11.57 -2.80
N VAL A 507 -0.52 -12.06 -2.41
CA VAL A 507 -1.38 -12.87 -3.28
C VAL A 507 -2.76 -12.23 -3.39
N PHE A 508 -3.20 -12.03 -4.62
CA PHE A 508 -4.48 -11.40 -4.93
C PHE A 508 -5.39 -12.39 -5.67
N GLN A 509 -6.68 -12.32 -5.38
CA GLN A 509 -7.74 -13.06 -6.07
C GLN A 509 -8.88 -12.12 -6.51
N LYS A 510 -9.66 -12.53 -7.51
CA LYS A 510 -10.83 -11.77 -7.99
C LYS A 510 -12.12 -12.34 -7.43
#